data_bc210480b627ab4343550fae09599ed9
#
_entry.id   bc210480b627ab4343550fae09599ed9
#
_cell.length_a   1.000
_cell.length_b   1.000
_cell.length_c   1.000
_cell.angle_alpha   90.00
_cell.angle_beta   90.00
_cell.angle_gamma   90.00
#
_symmetry.space_group_name_H-M   'P 1'
#
loop_
_entity.id
_entity.type
_entity.pdbx_description
1 polymer ?
#
loop_
_entity_poly.entity_id
_entity_poly.type
_entity_poly.pdbx_seq_one_letter_code
_entity_poly.pdbx_strand_id
1 'polypeptide(L)'
;MIGGEWINQLLGPAVVALAYPLYIHRSLLVKLAVPLFAGAAAGAFVGVASGLSMAKWAGFGPEILYAISAKSVTTPVAVVITESFGGITSLAAVMVMIAGIGGAILHTYIFRIFGIHSHLGRGMGMGSASHAIGTAELMKDSQLEGSISTVAMVASAVIAVSYTHLTLPTILRV
;
A
#
# COMPACT_ATOMS: atom_id res chain seq x y z
N MET A 1 -12.33 11.77 22.43
CA MET A 1 -11.56 10.96 21.44
C MET A 1 -10.05 10.98 21.72
N ILE A 2 -9.66 10.70 22.95
CA ILE A 2 -8.26 10.82 23.43
C ILE A 2 -7.33 9.76 22.79
N GLY A 3 -7.84 8.59 22.41
CA GLY A 3 -7.00 7.50 21.87
C GLY A 3 -6.46 7.75 20.45
N GLY A 4 -7.18 8.47 19.60
CA GLY A 4 -6.75 8.75 18.23
C GLY A 4 -5.59 9.73 18.13
N GLU A 5 -5.50 10.67 19.05
CA GLU A 5 -4.41 11.67 19.07
C GLU A 5 -3.07 11.05 19.43
N TRP A 6 -3.05 10.12 20.39
CA TRP A 6 -1.84 9.36 20.74
C TRP A 6 -1.32 8.50 19.59
N ILE A 7 -2.24 7.85 18.86
CA ILE A 7 -1.87 7.07 17.68
C ILE A 7 -1.27 7.97 16.61
N ASN A 8 -1.87 9.13 16.35
CA ASN A 8 -1.33 10.09 15.38
C ASN A 8 0.06 10.62 15.76
N GLN A 9 0.32 10.87 17.06
CA GLN A 9 1.64 11.29 17.52
C GLN A 9 2.71 10.20 17.34
N LEU A 10 2.34 8.93 17.43
CA LEU A 10 3.25 7.80 17.23
C LEU A 10 3.54 7.50 15.75
N LEU A 11 2.71 7.98 14.82
CA LEU A 11 2.93 7.78 13.38
C LEU A 11 4.24 8.40 12.89
N GLY A 12 4.58 9.60 13.35
CA GLY A 12 5.83 10.28 12.99
C GLY A 12 7.07 9.46 13.35
N PRO A 13 7.27 9.09 14.64
CA PRO A 13 8.36 8.22 15.06
C PRO A 13 8.38 6.86 14.34
N ALA A 14 7.24 6.25 14.08
CA ALA A 14 7.15 5.00 13.35
C ALA A 14 7.67 5.12 11.91
N VAL A 15 7.30 6.19 11.20
CA VAL A 15 7.81 6.47 9.84
C VAL A 15 9.31 6.73 9.85
N VAL A 16 9.81 7.48 10.84
CA VAL A 16 11.26 7.74 10.98
C VAL A 16 12.02 6.44 11.26
N ALA A 17 11.46 5.52 12.05
CA ALA A 17 12.08 4.22 12.30
C ALA A 17 12.29 3.39 11.02
N LEU A 18 11.44 3.55 10.00
CA LEU A 18 11.60 2.91 8.70
C LEU A 18 12.79 3.47 7.90
N ALA A 19 13.29 4.65 8.23
CA ALA A 19 14.45 5.24 7.55
C ALA A 19 15.77 4.51 7.87
N TYR A 20 15.89 3.89 9.04
CA TYR A 20 17.10 3.21 9.45
C TYR A 20 17.44 1.99 8.55
N PRO A 21 16.55 1.02 8.32
CA PRO A 21 16.80 -0.07 7.37
C PRO A 21 17.06 0.43 5.94
N LEU A 22 16.37 1.49 5.50
CA LEU A 22 16.62 2.11 4.19
C LEU A 22 18.05 2.62 4.06
N TYR A 23 18.55 3.28 5.09
CA TYR A 23 19.92 3.81 5.10
C TYR A 23 20.96 2.69 5.04
N ILE A 24 20.77 1.61 5.80
CA ILE A 24 21.67 0.45 5.78
C ILE A 24 21.74 -0.17 4.38
N HIS A 25 20.59 -0.38 3.75
CA HIS A 25 20.49 -1.08 2.46
C HIS A 25 20.52 -0.14 1.24
N ARG A 26 20.85 1.16 1.40
CA ARG A 26 20.77 2.17 0.34
C ARG A 26 21.51 1.79 -0.95
N SER A 27 22.70 1.19 -0.84
CA SER A 27 23.49 0.83 -2.01
C SER A 27 22.83 -0.28 -2.85
N LEU A 28 22.16 -1.22 -2.21
CA LEU A 28 21.41 -2.27 -2.87
C LEU A 28 20.11 -1.73 -3.46
N LEU A 29 19.40 -0.88 -2.71
CA LEU A 29 18.14 -0.27 -3.16
C LEU A 29 18.37 0.61 -4.41
N VAL A 30 19.46 1.36 -4.48
CA VAL A 30 19.82 2.13 -5.68
C VAL A 30 20.09 1.22 -6.87
N LYS A 31 20.81 0.11 -6.68
CA LYS A 31 21.06 -0.87 -7.75
C LYS A 31 19.76 -1.54 -8.25
N LEU A 32 18.80 -1.72 -7.38
CA LEU A 32 17.51 -2.33 -7.67
C LEU A 32 16.41 -1.30 -7.97
N ALA A 33 16.74 -0.02 -8.14
CA ALA A 33 15.75 1.04 -8.30
C ALA A 33 14.78 0.76 -9.45
N VAL A 34 15.30 0.39 -10.63
CA VAL A 34 14.46 0.11 -11.81
C VAL A 34 13.44 -1.01 -11.56
N PRO A 35 13.85 -2.23 -11.13
CA PRO A 35 12.88 -3.28 -10.83
C PRO A 35 11.95 -2.93 -9.65
N LEU A 36 12.44 -2.16 -8.65
CA LEU A 36 11.61 -1.71 -7.54
C LEU A 36 10.48 -0.79 -8.00
N PHE A 37 10.79 0.24 -8.78
CA PHE A 37 9.78 1.16 -9.30
C PHE A 37 8.83 0.48 -10.28
N ALA A 38 9.34 -0.35 -11.18
CA ALA A 38 8.51 -1.11 -12.12
C ALA A 38 7.56 -2.07 -11.40
N GLY A 39 8.06 -2.80 -10.40
CA GLY A 39 7.22 -3.72 -9.61
C GLY A 39 6.20 -3.00 -8.73
N ALA A 40 6.59 -1.86 -8.12
CA ALA A 40 5.66 -1.03 -7.35
C ALA A 40 4.57 -0.44 -8.23
N ALA A 41 4.91 0.01 -9.45
CA ALA A 41 3.94 0.51 -10.43
C ALA A 41 2.96 -0.58 -10.86
N ALA A 42 3.46 -1.76 -11.20
CA ALA A 42 2.62 -2.90 -11.55
C ALA A 42 1.72 -3.31 -10.39
N GLY A 43 2.25 -3.40 -9.17
CA GLY A 43 1.49 -3.73 -7.96
C GLY A 43 0.40 -2.70 -7.66
N ALA A 44 0.71 -1.41 -7.74
CA ALA A 44 -0.26 -0.34 -7.54
C ALA A 44 -1.37 -0.39 -8.60
N PHE A 45 -1.00 -0.54 -9.88
CA PHE A 45 -1.97 -0.64 -10.97
C PHE A 45 -2.90 -1.84 -10.82
N VAL A 46 -2.35 -3.03 -10.60
CA VAL A 46 -3.13 -4.25 -10.40
C VAL A 46 -4.00 -4.16 -9.15
N GLY A 47 -3.47 -3.61 -8.07
CA GLY A 47 -4.20 -3.43 -6.81
C GLY A 47 -5.42 -2.51 -6.96
N VAL A 48 -5.26 -1.36 -7.62
CA VAL A 48 -6.36 -0.42 -7.88
C VAL A 48 -7.34 -1.00 -8.91
N ALA A 49 -6.85 -1.50 -10.05
CA ALA A 49 -7.69 -2.02 -11.11
C ALA A 49 -8.55 -3.22 -10.66
N SER A 50 -7.95 -4.18 -9.94
CA SER A 50 -8.69 -5.33 -9.40
C SER A 50 -9.73 -4.92 -8.36
N GLY A 51 -9.36 -4.01 -7.45
CA GLY A 51 -10.27 -3.51 -6.43
C GLY A 51 -11.48 -2.79 -7.03
N LEU A 52 -11.24 -1.89 -7.99
CA LEU A 52 -12.32 -1.17 -8.69
C LEU A 52 -13.19 -2.11 -9.52
N SER A 53 -12.60 -3.05 -10.25
CA SER A 53 -13.34 -4.01 -11.07
C SER A 53 -14.26 -4.87 -10.21
N MET A 54 -13.76 -5.41 -9.09
CA MET A 54 -14.58 -6.20 -8.17
C MET A 54 -15.70 -5.38 -7.54
N ALA A 55 -15.41 -4.15 -7.14
CA ALA A 55 -16.40 -3.27 -6.52
C ALA A 55 -17.48 -2.84 -7.53
N LYS A 56 -17.12 -2.55 -8.78
CA LYS A 56 -18.09 -2.29 -9.86
C LYS A 56 -18.96 -3.51 -10.14
N TRP A 57 -18.35 -4.69 -10.20
CA TRP A 57 -19.07 -5.94 -10.43
C TRP A 57 -20.06 -6.25 -9.30
N ALA A 58 -19.71 -5.89 -8.06
CA ALA A 58 -20.60 -5.99 -6.90
C ALA A 58 -21.72 -4.92 -6.86
N GLY A 59 -21.73 -3.95 -7.78
CA GLY A 59 -22.74 -2.92 -7.88
C GLY A 59 -22.63 -1.79 -6.86
N PHE A 60 -21.45 -1.56 -6.29
CA PHE A 60 -21.24 -0.47 -5.33
C PHE A 60 -21.25 0.91 -6.01
N GLY A 61 -21.80 1.90 -5.29
CA GLY A 61 -21.85 3.28 -5.73
C GLY A 61 -20.48 3.98 -5.76
N PRO A 62 -20.40 5.15 -6.43
CA PRO A 62 -19.14 5.88 -6.61
C PRO A 62 -18.38 6.19 -5.32
N GLU A 63 -19.09 6.56 -4.26
CA GLU A 63 -18.52 6.90 -2.96
C GLU A 63 -17.70 5.76 -2.34
N ILE A 64 -18.20 4.52 -2.52
CA ILE A 64 -17.52 3.29 -2.06
C ILE A 64 -16.37 2.96 -3.00
N LEU A 65 -16.51 3.18 -4.32
CA LEU A 65 -15.46 2.97 -5.30
C LEU A 65 -14.25 3.87 -5.02
N TYR A 66 -14.47 5.13 -4.65
CA TYR A 66 -13.39 6.03 -4.24
C TYR A 66 -12.64 5.50 -3.01
N ALA A 67 -13.34 5.03 -1.99
CA ALA A 67 -12.71 4.44 -0.80
C ALA A 67 -11.90 3.18 -1.11
N ILE A 68 -12.42 2.30 -1.98
CA ILE A 68 -11.73 1.06 -2.38
C ILE A 68 -10.51 1.35 -3.26
N SER A 69 -10.55 2.39 -4.10
CA SER A 69 -9.42 2.75 -4.96
C SER A 69 -8.15 3.08 -4.16
N ALA A 70 -8.33 3.65 -2.98
CA ALA A 70 -7.25 4.06 -2.08
C ALA A 70 -6.78 2.96 -1.11
N LYS A 71 -7.35 1.73 -1.15
CA LYS A 71 -7.05 0.65 -0.19
C LYS A 71 -5.59 0.19 -0.15
N SER A 72 -4.83 0.42 -1.21
CA SER A 72 -3.45 -0.07 -1.37
C SER A 72 -2.38 0.96 -1.00
N VAL A 73 -2.77 2.07 -0.38
CA VAL A 73 -1.85 3.06 0.17
C VAL A 73 -1.97 3.15 1.70
N THR A 74 -1.12 3.94 2.33
CA THR A 74 -1.19 4.14 3.80
C THR A 74 -2.45 4.91 4.19
N THR A 75 -2.97 4.67 5.40
CA THR A 75 -4.24 5.28 5.87
C THR A 75 -4.29 6.80 5.70
N PRO A 76 -3.27 7.59 6.07
CA PRO A 76 -3.32 9.04 5.86
C PRO A 76 -3.48 9.44 4.40
N VAL A 77 -2.77 8.76 3.50
CA VAL A 77 -2.86 9.01 2.05
C VAL A 77 -4.23 8.59 1.50
N ALA A 78 -4.75 7.45 1.93
CA ALA A 78 -6.06 6.95 1.53
C ALA A 78 -7.19 7.92 1.92
N VAL A 79 -7.14 8.47 3.12
CA VAL A 79 -8.12 9.45 3.61
C VAL A 79 -8.12 10.69 2.71
N VAL A 80 -6.93 11.28 2.46
CA VAL A 80 -6.80 12.49 1.62
C VAL A 80 -7.28 12.24 0.18
N ILE A 81 -6.90 11.11 -0.43
CA ILE A 81 -7.38 10.75 -1.78
C ILE A 81 -8.90 10.62 -1.78
N THR A 82 -9.46 9.86 -0.84
CA THR A 82 -10.90 9.60 -0.80
C THR A 82 -11.70 10.88 -0.56
N GLU A 83 -11.23 11.76 0.30
CA GLU A 83 -11.84 13.06 0.58
C GLU A 83 -11.85 13.96 -0.68
N SER A 84 -10.75 14.00 -1.42
CA SER A 84 -10.63 14.82 -2.65
C SER A 84 -11.62 14.42 -3.74
N PHE A 85 -12.14 13.20 -3.72
CA PHE A 85 -13.16 12.70 -4.64
C PHE A 85 -14.57 12.64 -4.04
N GLY A 86 -14.76 13.09 -2.79
CA GLY A 86 -16.07 13.06 -2.12
C GLY A 86 -16.51 11.66 -1.66
N GLY A 87 -15.57 10.73 -1.47
CA GLY A 87 -15.83 9.39 -0.97
C GLY A 87 -15.89 9.30 0.55
N ILE A 88 -16.19 8.11 1.06
CA ILE A 88 -16.34 7.85 2.50
C ILE A 88 -14.97 7.58 3.12
N THR A 89 -14.37 8.57 3.76
CA THR A 89 -13.01 8.51 4.32
C THR A 89 -12.85 7.46 5.42
N SER A 90 -13.86 7.27 6.27
CA SER A 90 -13.85 6.23 7.31
C SER A 90 -13.81 4.83 6.70
N LEU A 91 -14.52 4.62 5.59
CA LEU A 91 -14.49 3.35 4.86
C LEU A 91 -13.11 3.11 4.23
N ALA A 92 -12.49 4.14 3.66
CA ALA A 92 -11.14 4.03 3.14
C ALA A 92 -10.14 3.59 4.21
N ALA A 93 -10.19 4.20 5.41
CA ALA A 93 -9.35 3.80 6.53
C ALA A 93 -9.54 2.32 6.92
N VAL A 94 -10.79 1.86 7.00
CA VAL A 94 -11.11 0.45 7.30
C VAL A 94 -10.57 -0.48 6.21
N MET A 95 -10.76 -0.14 4.93
CA MET A 95 -10.27 -0.95 3.81
C MET A 95 -8.74 -1.07 3.79
N VAL A 96 -8.03 0.01 4.11
CA VAL A 96 -6.58 0.00 4.28
C VAL A 96 -6.17 -0.93 5.42
N MET A 97 -6.85 -0.87 6.57
CA MET A 97 -6.56 -1.77 7.70
C MET A 97 -6.79 -3.24 7.34
N ILE A 98 -7.90 -3.55 6.67
CA ILE A 98 -8.20 -4.92 6.22
C ILE A 98 -7.11 -5.41 5.24
N ALA A 99 -6.69 -4.59 4.28
CA ALA A 99 -5.64 -4.94 3.35
C ALA A 99 -4.28 -5.16 4.05
N GLY A 100 -3.93 -4.29 4.99
CA GLY A 100 -2.69 -4.38 5.77
C GLY A 100 -2.64 -5.62 6.67
N ILE A 101 -3.67 -5.81 7.48
CA ILE A 101 -3.76 -6.95 8.41
C ILE A 101 -3.90 -8.26 7.63
N GLY A 102 -4.75 -8.29 6.61
CA GLY A 102 -4.93 -9.46 5.75
C GLY A 102 -3.62 -9.88 5.09
N GLY A 103 -2.87 -8.92 4.54
CA GLY A 103 -1.55 -9.20 3.98
C GLY A 103 -0.55 -9.69 5.03
N ALA A 104 -0.50 -9.06 6.20
CA ALA A 104 0.39 -9.49 7.28
C ALA A 104 0.12 -10.93 7.76
N ILE A 105 -1.14 -11.36 7.77
CA ILE A 105 -1.50 -12.73 8.17
C ILE A 105 -1.27 -13.72 7.03
N LEU A 106 -1.64 -13.36 5.80
CA LEU A 106 -1.71 -14.29 4.69
C LEU A 106 -0.42 -14.36 3.84
N HIS A 107 0.52 -13.43 4.01
CA HIS A 107 1.70 -13.32 3.14
C HIS A 107 2.50 -14.62 3.02
N THR A 108 2.72 -15.34 4.13
CA THR A 108 3.48 -16.58 4.14
C THR A 108 2.82 -17.66 3.27
N TYR A 109 1.49 -17.77 3.35
CA TYR A 109 0.72 -18.73 2.53
C TYR A 109 0.75 -18.33 1.06
N ILE A 110 0.53 -17.03 0.77
CA ILE A 110 0.54 -16.50 -0.59
C ILE A 110 1.91 -16.70 -1.23
N PHE A 111 2.99 -16.34 -0.55
CA PHE A 111 4.35 -16.52 -1.07
C PHE A 111 4.68 -17.99 -1.34
N ARG A 112 4.21 -18.91 -0.49
CA ARG A 112 4.40 -20.36 -0.67
C ARG A 112 3.62 -20.88 -1.87
N ILE A 113 2.34 -20.51 -2.01
CA ILE A 113 1.47 -20.98 -3.11
C ILE A 113 2.00 -20.48 -4.45
N PHE A 114 2.42 -19.20 -4.54
CA PHE A 114 2.93 -18.61 -5.78
C PHE A 114 4.43 -18.82 -6.00
N GLY A 115 5.12 -19.53 -5.11
CA GLY A 115 6.57 -19.81 -5.23
C GLY A 115 7.44 -18.55 -5.18
N ILE A 116 7.04 -17.52 -4.41
CA ILE A 116 7.78 -16.26 -4.31
C ILE A 116 8.86 -16.41 -3.23
N HIS A 117 10.09 -16.74 -3.66
CA HIS A 117 11.22 -16.98 -2.75
C HIS A 117 12.22 -15.83 -2.73
N SER A 118 12.19 -14.91 -3.69
CA SER A 118 13.14 -13.80 -3.76
C SER A 118 12.79 -12.70 -2.75
N HIS A 119 13.80 -12.17 -2.05
CA HIS A 119 13.63 -11.03 -1.13
C HIS A 119 13.01 -9.81 -1.83
N LEU A 120 13.37 -9.59 -3.10
CA LEU A 120 12.81 -8.53 -3.90
C LEU A 120 11.30 -8.70 -4.12
N GLY A 121 10.87 -9.90 -4.56
CA GLY A 121 9.45 -10.18 -4.81
C GLY A 121 8.60 -10.11 -3.53
N ARG A 122 9.10 -10.66 -2.42
CA ARG A 122 8.43 -10.63 -1.12
C ARG A 122 8.28 -9.20 -0.60
N GLY A 123 9.39 -8.43 -0.61
CA GLY A 123 9.37 -7.04 -0.19
C GLY A 123 8.44 -6.17 -1.05
N MET A 124 8.55 -6.26 -2.38
CA MET A 124 7.68 -5.51 -3.29
C MET A 124 6.20 -5.88 -3.14
N GLY A 125 5.89 -7.17 -3.05
CA GLY A 125 4.51 -7.64 -2.87
C GLY A 125 3.89 -7.08 -1.60
N MET A 126 4.59 -7.15 -0.47
CA MET A 126 4.08 -6.63 0.79
C MET A 126 3.97 -5.10 0.82
N GLY A 127 4.97 -4.39 0.31
CA GLY A 127 4.97 -2.93 0.29
C GLY A 127 3.85 -2.36 -0.56
N SER A 128 3.58 -2.94 -1.72
CA SER A 128 2.54 -2.47 -2.64
C SER A 128 1.13 -2.94 -2.28
N ALA A 129 0.97 -4.09 -1.60
CA ALA A 129 -0.34 -4.64 -1.26
C ALA A 129 -0.77 -4.37 0.19
N SER A 130 0.18 -4.39 1.14
CA SER A 130 -0.10 -4.36 2.59
C SER A 130 0.57 -3.19 3.32
N HIS A 131 1.17 -2.30 2.58
CA HIS A 131 1.77 -1.02 3.02
C HIS A 131 2.51 -1.12 4.35
N ALA A 132 2.30 -0.18 5.30
CA ALA A 132 3.07 -0.08 6.54
C ALA A 132 2.91 -1.32 7.45
N ILE A 133 1.71 -1.90 7.56
CA ILE A 133 1.44 -3.05 8.42
C ILE A 133 2.20 -4.28 7.92
N GLY A 134 2.11 -4.57 6.62
CA GLY A 134 2.85 -5.69 6.02
C GLY A 134 4.36 -5.47 6.02
N THR A 135 4.81 -4.24 5.83
CA THR A 135 6.23 -3.87 5.93
C THR A 135 6.78 -4.15 7.32
N ALA A 136 6.06 -3.75 8.38
CA ALA A 136 6.44 -4.01 9.76
C ALA A 136 6.53 -5.50 10.08
N GLU A 137 5.64 -6.31 9.50
CA GLU A 137 5.68 -7.77 9.66
C GLU A 137 6.92 -8.37 8.99
N LEU A 138 7.21 -8.00 7.74
CA LEU A 138 8.42 -8.48 7.06
C LEU A 138 9.73 -8.07 7.76
N MET A 139 9.76 -6.90 8.40
CA MET A 139 10.95 -6.47 9.13
C MET A 139 11.32 -7.37 10.30
N LYS A 140 10.37 -8.10 10.88
CA LYS A 140 10.65 -9.06 11.93
C LYS A 140 11.49 -10.24 11.43
N ASP A 141 11.25 -10.66 10.18
CA ASP A 141 11.92 -11.79 9.57
C ASP A 141 13.20 -11.36 8.83
N SER A 142 13.17 -10.24 8.11
CA SER A 142 14.27 -9.77 7.28
C SER A 142 14.27 -8.25 7.13
N GLN A 143 15.31 -7.60 7.64
CA GLN A 143 15.51 -6.15 7.46
C GLN A 143 15.65 -5.75 5.99
N LEU A 144 16.22 -6.63 5.16
CA LEU A 144 16.33 -6.40 3.73
C LEU A 144 14.96 -6.39 3.05
N GLU A 145 14.11 -7.39 3.32
CA GLU A 145 12.74 -7.44 2.78
C GLU A 145 11.91 -6.25 3.26
N GLY A 146 12.04 -5.88 4.53
CA GLY A 146 11.40 -4.69 5.09
C GLY A 146 11.86 -3.38 4.43
N SER A 147 13.17 -3.25 4.11
CA SER A 147 13.70 -2.09 3.39
C SER A 147 13.14 -2.00 1.97
N ILE A 148 13.11 -3.12 1.25
CA ILE A 148 12.51 -3.21 -0.10
C ILE A 148 11.03 -2.88 -0.03
N SER A 149 10.31 -3.42 0.96
CA SER A 149 8.89 -3.16 1.20
C SER A 149 8.61 -1.68 1.47
N THR A 150 9.47 -1.01 2.24
CA THR A 150 9.34 0.43 2.52
C THR A 150 9.45 1.26 1.23
N VAL A 151 10.44 0.96 0.37
CA VAL A 151 10.58 1.66 -0.92
C VAL A 151 9.38 1.38 -1.82
N ALA A 152 8.95 0.12 -1.91
CA ALA A 152 7.79 -0.26 -2.71
C ALA A 152 6.51 0.42 -2.22
N MET A 153 6.30 0.52 -0.90
CA MET A 153 5.17 1.21 -0.29
C MET A 153 5.13 2.70 -0.67
N VAL A 154 6.25 3.41 -0.54
CA VAL A 154 6.34 4.84 -0.89
C VAL A 154 6.13 5.04 -2.39
N ALA A 155 6.80 4.26 -3.22
CA ALA A 155 6.64 4.32 -4.67
C ALA A 155 5.19 4.04 -5.10
N SER A 156 4.58 2.99 -4.54
CA SER A 156 3.18 2.64 -4.81
C SER A 156 2.21 3.75 -4.38
N ALA A 157 2.47 4.42 -3.26
CA ALA A 157 1.64 5.54 -2.81
C ALA A 157 1.70 6.71 -3.80
N VAL A 158 2.90 7.10 -4.25
CA VAL A 158 3.07 8.18 -5.25
C VAL A 158 2.38 7.82 -6.57
N ILE A 159 2.56 6.59 -7.04
CA ILE A 159 1.94 6.11 -8.27
C ILE A 159 0.41 6.04 -8.14
N ALA A 160 -0.08 5.52 -7.01
CA ALA A 160 -1.52 5.42 -6.77
C ALA A 160 -2.19 6.80 -6.72
N VAL A 161 -1.58 7.79 -6.06
CA VAL A 161 -2.07 9.18 -6.04
C VAL A 161 -2.13 9.73 -7.47
N SER A 162 -1.04 9.60 -8.24
CA SER A 162 -0.98 10.09 -9.61
C SER A 162 -2.02 9.40 -10.51
N TYR A 163 -2.13 8.08 -10.41
CA TYR A 163 -3.07 7.29 -11.19
C TYR A 163 -4.52 7.62 -10.84
N THR A 164 -4.86 7.73 -9.56
CA THR A 164 -6.24 8.04 -9.14
C THR A 164 -6.67 9.42 -9.61
N HIS A 165 -5.81 10.43 -9.53
CA HIS A 165 -6.13 11.76 -10.05
C HIS A 165 -6.32 11.80 -11.58
N LEU A 166 -5.57 10.99 -12.32
CA LEU A 166 -5.64 10.98 -13.79
C LEU A 166 -6.80 10.12 -14.33
N THR A 167 -7.11 9.00 -13.68
CA THR A 167 -7.99 7.98 -14.27
C THR A 167 -9.36 7.84 -13.61
N LEU A 168 -9.48 8.09 -12.30
CA LEU A 168 -10.76 7.98 -11.61
C LEU A 168 -11.86 8.86 -12.20
N PRO A 169 -11.61 10.14 -12.53
CA PRO A 169 -12.62 10.97 -13.19
C PRO A 169 -13.10 10.41 -14.53
N THR A 170 -12.24 9.68 -15.23
CA THR A 170 -12.56 9.08 -16.54
C THR A 170 -13.29 7.75 -16.41
N ILE A 171 -12.89 6.90 -15.46
CA ILE A 171 -13.46 5.55 -15.26
C ILE A 171 -14.85 5.62 -14.62
N LEU A 172 -15.12 6.63 -13.82
CA LEU A 172 -16.39 6.79 -13.10
C LEU A 172 -17.41 7.71 -13.80
N ARG A 173 -17.03 8.33 -14.90
CA ARG A 173 -17.95 9.10 -15.76
C ARG A 173 -18.82 8.25 -16.70
N VAL A 174 -18.79 6.92 -16.56
CA VAL A 174 -19.62 6.01 -17.38
C VAL A 174 -20.82 5.53 -16.61
#